data_3937ad5f6c0a234ed08504f5c4159145
#
_entry.id   3937ad5f6c0a234ed08504f5c4159145
#
_cell.length_a   1.000
_cell.length_b   1.000
_cell.length_c   1.000
_cell.angle_alpha   90.00
_cell.angle_beta   90.00
_cell.angle_gamma   90.00
#
_symmetry.space_group_name_H-M   'P 1'
#
loop_
_entity.id
_entity.type
_entity.pdbx_description
1 polymer ?
#
loop_
_entity_poly.entity_id
_entity_poly.type
_entity_poly.pdbx_seq_one_letter_code
_entity_poly.pdbx_strand_id
1 'polypeptide(L)'
;MPLGLLRKKKPKSKETSRLVEGEQADAAGSSLPHPTVPTRRLVFHTQLAHGSATGRVEDFSSIKELYAKIAGVFEISPSEILYCTLNTPKVDMGKLLGTQIGLEDFIFAHVKGIKKEVNVYKSEDSLGLTITDNGAGYAFIKRIKDGSVIDSVKTICVGDHIESINGENIVGWRHFDVAKKLKELKKEELFTLKLIEPKKAFEIEPRSKAGKSSTEKIGTGRETLRLRSKGPATVEEVPSEAKTKAIEKIDDLLELYMGIRDIDLATTMFEAGKDKGNPDEFAVALDETLGDFAFPDEFVFDVWGVIGDAKREP
;
A
#
# COMPACT_ATOMS: atom_id res chain seq x y z
N MET A 1 -12.81 17.95 62.81
CA MET A 1 -12.26 19.30 63.08
C MET A 1 -11.56 19.74 61.80
N PRO A 2 -11.92 20.92 61.35
CA PRO A 2 -11.86 21.27 59.94
C PRO A 2 -10.79 22.32 59.63
N LEU A 3 -10.86 22.86 58.41
CA LEU A 3 -10.26 24.06 57.86
C LEU A 3 -8.99 23.82 57.01
N GLY A 4 -8.85 24.43 55.84
CA GLY A 4 -9.57 25.52 55.26
C GLY A 4 -9.09 25.78 53.83
N LEU A 5 -10.01 26.28 53.07
CA LEU A 5 -9.91 26.91 51.78
C LEU A 5 -8.85 28.01 51.69
N LEU A 6 -8.19 28.15 50.53
CA LEU A 6 -7.89 29.50 50.02
C LEU A 6 -7.77 29.50 48.46
N ARG A 7 -8.76 30.14 47.86
CA ARG A 7 -8.79 30.71 46.50
C ARG A 7 -7.86 31.92 46.41
N LYS A 8 -7.18 32.11 45.29
CA LYS A 8 -6.78 33.42 44.73
C LYS A 8 -6.72 33.35 43.24
N LYS A 9 -7.68 33.89 42.53
CA LYS A 9 -7.95 35.20 41.89
C LYS A 9 -6.88 35.59 40.83
N LYS A 10 -7.40 35.68 39.58
CA LYS A 10 -6.83 36.43 38.45
C LYS A 10 -6.78 37.95 38.77
N PRO A 11 -5.97 38.68 38.05
CA PRO A 11 -6.46 39.97 37.58
C PRO A 11 -6.45 40.17 36.08
N LYS A 12 -7.42 40.98 35.68
CA LYS A 12 -7.73 41.48 34.33
C LYS A 12 -6.92 42.73 33.99
N SER A 13 -6.71 42.88 32.67
CA SER A 13 -6.81 44.10 31.84
C SER A 13 -5.97 45.34 32.13
N LYS A 14 -5.38 45.90 31.06
CA LYS A 14 -5.79 47.21 30.53
C LYS A 14 -5.18 47.49 29.16
N GLU A 15 -6.05 47.85 28.23
CA GLU A 15 -5.76 48.57 26.99
C GLU A 15 -5.14 49.93 27.30
N THR A 16 -4.27 50.38 26.42
CA THR A 16 -4.23 51.78 26.02
C THR A 16 -3.59 51.92 24.64
N SER A 17 -4.40 52.38 23.72
CA SER A 17 -4.08 52.92 22.42
C SER A 17 -3.31 54.23 22.54
N ARG A 18 -2.37 54.48 21.61
CA ARG A 18 -2.13 55.80 21.03
C ARG A 18 -1.43 55.72 19.69
N LEU A 19 -2.12 56.30 18.72
CA LEU A 19 -1.64 56.70 17.39
C LEU A 19 -0.55 57.79 17.54
N VAL A 20 0.44 57.72 16.65
CA VAL A 20 1.09 58.91 16.10
C VAL A 20 1.42 58.60 14.62
N GLU A 21 0.88 59.48 13.77
CA GLU A 21 1.17 59.64 12.34
C GLU A 21 2.61 60.16 12.13
N GLY A 22 3.17 59.81 10.97
CA GLY A 22 4.45 60.34 10.48
C GLY A 22 4.85 59.81 9.13
N GLU A 23 4.49 60.53 8.12
CA GLU A 23 4.81 60.63 6.69
C GLU A 23 5.98 59.88 6.08
N GLN A 24 5.67 59.29 4.92
CA GLN A 24 6.33 59.27 3.59
C GLN A 24 7.84 59.07 3.50
N ALA A 25 8.21 58.00 2.81
CA ALA A 25 9.19 58.06 1.70
C ALA A 25 9.00 56.84 0.75
N ASP A 26 8.80 57.13 -0.50
CA ASP A 26 8.71 56.25 -1.65
C ASP A 26 9.97 55.37 -1.81
N ALA A 27 9.78 54.08 -2.01
CA ALA A 27 10.70 53.25 -2.76
C ALA A 27 9.89 52.19 -3.49
N ALA A 28 9.66 52.45 -4.77
CA ALA A 28 9.12 51.51 -5.74
C ALA A 28 10.07 50.32 -5.86
N GLY A 29 9.75 49.23 -5.18
CA GLY A 29 10.33 47.90 -5.39
C GLY A 29 9.34 47.06 -6.17
N SER A 30 9.50 47.07 -7.52
CA SER A 30 8.82 46.17 -8.44
C SER A 30 9.11 44.73 -8.05
N SER A 31 8.23 44.10 -7.26
CA SER A 31 8.19 42.65 -7.14
C SER A 31 7.56 42.09 -8.41
N LEU A 32 8.42 41.64 -9.30
CA LEU A 32 8.02 40.77 -10.41
C LEU A 32 7.26 39.58 -9.82
N PRO A 33 6.09 39.22 -10.35
CA PRO A 33 5.41 38.01 -9.94
C PRO A 33 6.33 36.83 -10.27
N HIS A 34 6.71 36.07 -9.27
CA HIS A 34 7.37 34.76 -9.49
C HIS A 34 6.49 33.99 -10.47
N PRO A 35 7.06 33.44 -11.56
CA PRO A 35 6.30 32.58 -12.44
C PRO A 35 5.81 31.39 -11.60
N THR A 36 4.51 31.33 -11.38
CA THR A 36 3.86 30.14 -10.88
C THR A 36 4.13 29.04 -11.89
N VAL A 37 5.08 28.18 -11.59
CA VAL A 37 5.32 26.94 -12.36
C VAL A 37 3.97 26.23 -12.37
N PRO A 38 3.38 25.96 -13.54
CA PRO A 38 2.10 25.27 -13.59
C PRO A 38 2.30 23.91 -12.93
N THR A 39 1.61 23.68 -11.83
CA THR A 39 1.62 22.39 -11.14
C THR A 39 1.11 21.37 -12.13
N ARG A 40 2.01 20.52 -12.63
CA ARG A 40 1.73 19.52 -13.66
C ARG A 40 0.71 18.55 -13.05
N ARG A 41 -0.53 18.58 -13.53
CA ARG A 41 -1.55 17.64 -13.08
C ARG A 41 -1.23 16.27 -13.65
N LEU A 42 -1.02 15.30 -12.75
CA LEU A 42 -0.80 13.92 -13.14
C LEU A 42 -2.16 13.27 -13.35
N VAL A 43 -2.37 12.73 -14.54
CA VAL A 43 -3.61 12.08 -14.96
C VAL A 43 -3.31 10.62 -15.28
N PHE A 44 -4.04 9.72 -14.66
CA PHE A 44 -3.95 8.27 -14.88
C PHE A 44 -5.21 7.77 -15.58
N HIS A 45 -5.05 6.72 -16.38
CA HIS A 45 -6.16 6.04 -17.03
C HIS A 45 -6.52 4.77 -16.27
N THR A 46 -7.82 4.47 -16.19
CA THR A 46 -8.33 3.31 -15.46
C THR A 46 -9.47 2.64 -16.20
N GLN A 47 -9.58 1.32 -16.00
CA GLN A 47 -10.71 0.49 -16.41
C GLN A 47 -11.07 -0.48 -15.31
N LEU A 48 -12.32 -1.00 -15.33
CA LEU A 48 -12.66 -2.19 -14.56
C LEU A 48 -12.03 -3.41 -15.24
N ALA A 49 -11.42 -4.30 -14.47
CA ALA A 49 -10.70 -5.47 -15.00
C ALA A 49 -11.60 -6.41 -15.82
N HIS A 50 -12.90 -6.49 -15.47
CA HIS A 50 -13.88 -7.30 -16.20
C HIS A 50 -14.48 -6.59 -17.43
N GLY A 51 -14.03 -5.37 -17.73
CA GLY A 51 -14.43 -4.58 -18.90
C GLY A 51 -15.25 -3.34 -18.52
N SER A 52 -14.85 -2.20 -19.05
CA SER A 52 -15.57 -0.92 -18.98
C SER A 52 -15.01 0.05 -20.03
N ALA A 53 -15.63 1.23 -20.19
CA ALA A 53 -15.00 2.36 -20.85
C ALA A 53 -13.75 2.81 -20.06
N THR A 54 -12.82 3.49 -20.74
CA THR A 54 -11.64 4.07 -20.07
C THR A 54 -12.05 5.32 -19.30
N GLY A 55 -11.74 5.34 -18.02
CA GLY A 55 -11.89 6.48 -17.14
C GLY A 55 -10.58 7.22 -16.92
N ARG A 56 -10.66 8.42 -16.34
CA ARG A 56 -9.51 9.25 -15.95
C ARG A 56 -9.60 9.57 -14.48
N VAL A 57 -8.48 9.49 -13.79
CA VAL A 57 -8.35 9.82 -12.37
C VAL A 57 -7.16 10.74 -12.15
N GLU A 58 -7.33 11.72 -11.30
CA GLU A 58 -6.33 12.73 -10.96
C GLU A 58 -6.51 13.19 -9.52
N ASP A 59 -5.53 13.91 -8.99
CA ASP A 59 -5.59 14.54 -7.66
C ASP A 59 -5.90 13.54 -6.52
N PHE A 60 -5.05 12.52 -6.37
CA PHE A 60 -5.08 11.59 -5.25
C PHE A 60 -3.68 11.45 -4.63
N SER A 61 -3.62 11.25 -3.32
CA SER A 61 -2.39 11.15 -2.54
C SER A 61 -2.24 9.81 -1.84
N SER A 62 -3.31 9.04 -1.74
CA SER A 62 -3.34 7.74 -1.07
C SER A 62 -4.12 6.70 -1.88
N ILE A 63 -3.90 5.42 -1.57
CA ILE A 63 -4.65 4.29 -2.15
C ILE A 63 -6.16 4.44 -1.92
N LYS A 64 -6.57 4.90 -0.73
CA LYS A 64 -7.99 5.10 -0.41
C LYS A 64 -8.63 6.17 -1.30
N GLU A 65 -7.91 7.28 -1.52
CA GLU A 65 -8.38 8.34 -2.42
C GLU A 65 -8.41 7.85 -3.87
N LEU A 66 -7.39 7.11 -4.32
CA LEU A 66 -7.38 6.50 -5.65
C LEU A 66 -8.62 5.62 -5.85
N TYR A 67 -8.92 4.73 -4.89
CA TYR A 67 -10.11 3.86 -4.99
C TYR A 67 -11.41 4.65 -4.98
N ALA A 68 -11.50 5.72 -4.18
CA ALA A 68 -12.66 6.62 -4.19
C ALA A 68 -12.83 7.33 -5.54
N LYS A 69 -11.72 7.79 -6.15
CA LYS A 69 -11.74 8.41 -7.49
C LYS A 69 -12.16 7.42 -8.58
N ILE A 70 -11.58 6.20 -8.57
CA ILE A 70 -11.96 5.13 -9.51
C ILE A 70 -13.45 4.78 -9.34
N ALA A 71 -13.90 4.61 -8.11
CA ALA A 71 -15.29 4.29 -7.81
C ALA A 71 -16.24 5.38 -8.32
N GLY A 72 -15.87 6.65 -8.16
CA GLY A 72 -16.64 7.79 -8.70
C GLY A 72 -16.72 7.79 -10.22
N VAL A 73 -15.64 7.42 -10.91
CA VAL A 73 -15.62 7.33 -12.38
C VAL A 73 -16.55 6.25 -12.90
N PHE A 74 -16.66 5.12 -12.22
CA PHE A 74 -17.48 3.98 -12.64
C PHE A 74 -18.83 3.87 -11.91
N GLU A 75 -19.18 4.86 -11.10
CA GLU A 75 -20.44 4.91 -10.34
C GLU A 75 -20.68 3.68 -9.45
N ILE A 76 -19.59 3.16 -8.83
CA ILE A 76 -19.62 2.04 -7.90
C ILE A 76 -19.22 2.50 -6.49
N SER A 77 -19.47 1.66 -5.48
CA SER A 77 -18.93 1.91 -4.14
C SER A 77 -17.43 1.62 -4.09
N PRO A 78 -16.60 2.47 -3.42
CA PRO A 78 -15.19 2.15 -3.18
C PRO A 78 -14.97 0.79 -2.51
N SER A 79 -15.92 0.34 -1.69
CA SER A 79 -15.89 -0.97 -1.03
C SER A 79 -16.08 -2.16 -1.98
N GLU A 80 -16.46 -1.92 -3.23
CA GLU A 80 -16.54 -2.97 -4.24
C GLU A 80 -15.19 -3.27 -4.89
N ILE A 81 -14.23 -2.36 -4.81
CA ILE A 81 -12.89 -2.56 -5.37
C ILE A 81 -12.08 -3.42 -4.42
N LEU A 82 -11.64 -4.60 -4.88
CA LEU A 82 -10.79 -5.51 -4.11
C LEU A 82 -9.33 -5.08 -4.14
N TYR A 83 -8.81 -4.83 -5.33
CA TYR A 83 -7.44 -4.36 -5.59
C TYR A 83 -7.33 -3.86 -7.03
N CYS A 84 -6.19 -3.27 -7.36
CA CYS A 84 -5.86 -2.85 -8.71
C CYS A 84 -4.60 -3.54 -9.21
N THR A 85 -4.54 -3.79 -10.53
CA THR A 85 -3.33 -4.23 -11.22
C THR A 85 -2.90 -3.18 -12.24
N LEU A 86 -1.61 -3.15 -12.55
CA LEU A 86 -1.02 -2.22 -13.50
C LEU A 86 -0.81 -2.91 -14.85
N ASN A 87 -1.25 -2.26 -15.91
CA ASN A 87 -1.03 -2.66 -17.32
C ASN A 87 -1.61 -4.03 -17.72
N THR A 88 -2.45 -4.65 -16.89
CA THR A 88 -3.12 -5.91 -17.20
C THR A 88 -4.47 -6.02 -16.50
N PRO A 89 -5.54 -6.46 -17.21
CA PRO A 89 -6.83 -6.78 -16.60
C PRO A 89 -6.85 -8.17 -15.94
N LYS A 90 -5.79 -8.96 -16.09
CA LYS A 90 -5.70 -10.29 -15.48
C LYS A 90 -5.32 -10.18 -14.00
N VAL A 91 -5.73 -11.19 -13.23
CA VAL A 91 -5.26 -11.36 -11.85
C VAL A 91 -3.79 -11.76 -11.89
N ASP A 92 -2.92 -10.77 -11.81
CA ASP A 92 -1.46 -10.93 -11.83
C ASP A 92 -0.87 -10.22 -10.60
N MET A 93 -0.42 -11.02 -9.64
CA MET A 93 0.12 -10.50 -8.38
C MET A 93 1.51 -9.86 -8.54
N GLY A 94 2.21 -10.11 -9.65
CA GLY A 94 3.44 -9.40 -10.01
C GLY A 94 3.18 -7.99 -10.55
N LYS A 95 1.94 -7.72 -10.95
CA LYS A 95 1.47 -6.41 -11.45
C LYS A 95 0.50 -5.72 -10.49
N LEU A 96 0.42 -6.22 -9.25
CA LEU A 96 -0.42 -5.60 -8.23
C LEU A 96 0.03 -4.15 -7.98
N LEU A 97 -0.94 -3.24 -7.95
CA LEU A 97 -0.69 -1.86 -7.59
C LEU A 97 -0.30 -1.79 -6.12
N GLY A 98 0.92 -1.35 -5.86
CA GLY A 98 1.42 -1.00 -4.54
C GLY A 98 1.33 0.51 -4.29
N THR A 99 2.26 1.04 -3.51
CA THR A 99 2.32 2.48 -3.23
C THR A 99 3.02 3.30 -4.33
N GLN A 100 3.55 2.65 -5.36
CA GLN A 100 4.20 3.32 -6.49
C GLN A 100 3.48 3.01 -7.80
N ILE A 101 3.25 4.05 -8.58
CA ILE A 101 2.60 3.98 -9.89
C ILE A 101 3.50 4.70 -10.89
N GLY A 102 3.89 4.03 -11.98
CA GLY A 102 4.58 4.68 -13.09
C GLY A 102 3.67 5.71 -13.75
N LEU A 103 4.21 6.83 -14.20
CA LEU A 103 3.39 7.91 -14.78
C LEU A 103 2.70 7.50 -16.09
N GLU A 104 3.17 6.42 -16.72
CA GLU A 104 2.57 5.83 -17.93
C GLU A 104 1.71 4.59 -17.65
N ASP A 105 1.56 4.19 -16.37
CA ASP A 105 0.83 2.99 -16.02
C ASP A 105 -0.67 3.16 -16.21
N PHE A 106 -1.29 2.08 -16.70
CA PHE A 106 -2.73 1.96 -16.83
C PHE A 106 -3.28 1.11 -15.68
N ILE A 107 -4.30 1.61 -15.00
CA ILE A 107 -4.84 1.01 -13.78
C ILE A 107 -6.07 0.17 -14.12
N PHE A 108 -6.06 -1.11 -13.72
CA PHE A 108 -7.21 -2.01 -13.84
C PHE A 108 -7.77 -2.33 -12.44
N ALA A 109 -9.00 -1.91 -12.17
CA ALA A 109 -9.67 -2.16 -10.89
C ALA A 109 -10.43 -3.49 -10.92
N HIS A 110 -10.08 -4.39 -10.01
CA HIS A 110 -10.76 -5.67 -9.80
C HIS A 110 -11.85 -5.48 -8.74
N VAL A 111 -13.09 -5.80 -9.11
CA VAL A 111 -14.25 -5.62 -8.24
C VAL A 111 -14.79 -6.96 -7.74
N LYS A 112 -15.51 -6.92 -6.61
CA LYS A 112 -16.14 -8.08 -5.99
C LYS A 112 -17.01 -8.84 -6.98
N GLY A 113 -16.80 -10.14 -7.05
CA GLY A 113 -17.53 -11.07 -7.88
C GLY A 113 -18.27 -12.12 -7.04
N ILE A 114 -17.85 -13.37 -7.13
CA ILE A 114 -18.54 -14.53 -6.54
C ILE A 114 -18.07 -14.74 -5.11
N LYS A 115 -19.03 -14.92 -4.18
CA LYS A 115 -18.74 -15.36 -2.81
C LYS A 115 -18.59 -16.89 -2.78
N LYS A 116 -17.56 -17.36 -2.12
CA LYS A 116 -17.25 -18.78 -1.90
C LYS A 116 -17.17 -19.06 -0.40
N GLU A 117 -17.68 -20.19 0.03
CA GLU A 117 -17.45 -20.70 1.38
C GLU A 117 -16.80 -22.08 1.26
N VAL A 118 -15.64 -22.21 1.86
CA VAL A 118 -14.79 -23.40 1.68
C VAL A 118 -14.35 -23.92 3.03
N ASN A 119 -14.57 -25.23 3.26
CA ASN A 119 -14.07 -25.91 4.44
C ASN A 119 -12.71 -26.54 4.11
N VAL A 120 -11.71 -26.24 4.92
CA VAL A 120 -10.34 -26.69 4.73
C VAL A 120 -9.92 -27.52 5.97
N TYR A 121 -9.36 -28.69 5.75
CA TYR A 121 -8.75 -29.51 6.79
C TYR A 121 -7.27 -29.17 6.91
N LYS A 122 -6.85 -28.66 8.06
CA LYS A 122 -5.43 -28.28 8.29
C LYS A 122 -4.61 -29.50 8.65
N SER A 123 -4.19 -30.28 7.65
CA SER A 123 -3.36 -31.47 7.84
C SER A 123 -1.91 -31.17 8.21
N GLU A 124 -1.42 -29.96 7.88
CA GLU A 124 -0.04 -29.51 8.12
C GLU A 124 -0.01 -28.21 8.92
N ASP A 125 1.15 -27.89 9.49
CA ASP A 125 1.34 -26.63 10.23
C ASP A 125 1.26 -25.43 9.30
N SER A 126 1.78 -25.54 8.07
CA SER A 126 1.70 -24.52 7.04
C SER A 126 0.56 -24.81 6.06
N LEU A 127 -0.28 -23.83 5.82
CA LEU A 127 -1.36 -23.90 4.83
C LEU A 127 -0.85 -23.77 3.38
N GLY A 128 0.36 -23.20 3.19
CA GLY A 128 0.98 -22.97 1.88
C GLY A 128 0.34 -21.82 1.10
N LEU A 129 -0.22 -20.82 1.77
CA LEU A 129 -0.67 -19.59 1.12
C LEU A 129 0.11 -18.38 1.63
N THR A 130 0.33 -17.45 0.73
CA THR A 130 0.89 -16.13 1.01
C THR A 130 -0.21 -15.10 0.79
N ILE A 131 -0.35 -14.19 1.72
CA ILE A 131 -1.36 -13.14 1.65
C ILE A 131 -0.73 -11.75 1.58
N THR A 132 -1.50 -10.80 1.07
CA THR A 132 -1.18 -9.37 1.07
C THR A 132 -2.46 -8.58 1.27
N ASP A 133 -2.37 -7.27 1.47
CA ASP A 133 -3.54 -6.41 1.53
C ASP A 133 -3.48 -5.29 0.46
N ASN A 134 -4.61 -4.64 0.23
CA ASN A 134 -4.72 -3.55 -0.74
C ASN A 134 -4.50 -2.16 -0.13
N GLY A 135 -4.03 -2.07 1.11
CA GLY A 135 -3.90 -0.80 1.84
C GLY A 135 -5.24 -0.11 2.20
N ALA A 136 -6.38 -0.69 1.80
CA ALA A 136 -7.74 -0.15 2.05
C ALA A 136 -8.59 -1.07 2.93
N GLY A 137 -8.01 -2.14 3.50
CA GLY A 137 -8.67 -3.03 4.45
C GLY A 137 -9.11 -4.38 3.89
N TYR A 138 -8.62 -4.79 2.73
CA TYR A 138 -8.91 -6.10 2.14
C TYR A 138 -7.64 -6.93 2.01
N ALA A 139 -7.56 -8.02 2.78
CA ALA A 139 -6.51 -9.03 2.63
C ALA A 139 -6.93 -10.05 1.56
N PHE A 140 -6.00 -10.50 0.73
CA PHE A 140 -6.26 -11.46 -0.34
C PHE A 140 -5.05 -12.38 -0.59
N ILE A 141 -5.32 -13.48 -1.28
CA ILE A 141 -4.33 -14.51 -1.57
C ILE A 141 -3.41 -14.04 -2.69
N LYS A 142 -2.13 -13.88 -2.38
CA LYS A 142 -1.10 -13.46 -3.35
C LYS A 142 -0.45 -14.65 -4.04
N ARG A 143 -0.21 -15.76 -3.30
CA ARG A 143 0.41 -16.97 -3.83
C ARG A 143 -0.14 -18.21 -3.14
N ILE A 144 -0.20 -19.30 -3.87
CA ILE A 144 -0.48 -20.65 -3.34
C ILE A 144 0.72 -21.52 -3.70
N LYS A 145 1.30 -22.19 -2.69
CA LYS A 145 2.42 -23.11 -2.89
C LYS A 145 1.91 -24.43 -3.46
N ASP A 146 2.54 -24.90 -4.53
CA ASP A 146 2.21 -26.17 -5.15
C ASP A 146 2.32 -27.32 -4.16
N GLY A 147 1.37 -28.25 -4.20
CA GLY A 147 1.29 -29.40 -3.30
C GLY A 147 0.93 -29.11 -1.85
N SER A 148 0.57 -27.87 -1.51
CA SER A 148 0.17 -27.51 -0.17
C SER A 148 -1.28 -27.87 0.18
N VAL A 149 -1.65 -27.73 1.46
CA VAL A 149 -3.02 -27.94 1.94
C VAL A 149 -4.03 -27.10 1.12
N ILE A 150 -3.74 -25.84 0.89
CA ILE A 150 -4.61 -24.95 0.11
C ILE A 150 -4.63 -25.32 -1.38
N ASP A 151 -3.51 -25.73 -1.95
CA ASP A 151 -3.47 -26.16 -3.37
C ASP A 151 -4.36 -27.37 -3.64
N SER A 152 -4.53 -28.24 -2.67
CA SER A 152 -5.46 -29.38 -2.80
C SER A 152 -6.93 -28.94 -2.94
N VAL A 153 -7.25 -27.72 -2.49
CA VAL A 153 -8.61 -27.15 -2.53
C VAL A 153 -8.74 -26.26 -3.77
N LYS A 154 -9.05 -26.85 -4.90
CA LYS A 154 -9.06 -26.18 -6.22
C LYS A 154 -10.04 -25.01 -6.37
N THR A 155 -10.97 -24.83 -5.43
CA THR A 155 -11.89 -23.67 -5.39
C THR A 155 -11.24 -22.40 -4.86
N ILE A 156 -10.10 -22.51 -4.18
CA ILE A 156 -9.35 -21.36 -3.66
C ILE A 156 -8.34 -20.93 -4.73
N CYS A 157 -8.38 -19.65 -5.09
CA CYS A 157 -7.55 -19.11 -6.17
C CYS A 157 -6.72 -17.92 -5.71
N VAL A 158 -5.60 -17.69 -6.39
CA VAL A 158 -4.83 -16.43 -6.26
C VAL A 158 -5.75 -15.27 -6.65
N GLY A 159 -5.74 -14.21 -5.83
CA GLY A 159 -6.61 -13.05 -6.00
C GLY A 159 -7.94 -13.12 -5.23
N ASP A 160 -8.26 -14.25 -4.60
CA ASP A 160 -9.44 -14.32 -3.73
C ASP A 160 -9.23 -13.45 -2.48
N HIS A 161 -10.19 -12.57 -2.19
CA HIS A 161 -10.25 -11.80 -0.96
C HIS A 161 -10.77 -12.67 0.18
N ILE A 162 -10.11 -12.63 1.34
CA ILE A 162 -10.53 -13.35 2.54
C ILE A 162 -11.49 -12.45 3.32
N GLU A 163 -12.78 -12.78 3.34
CA GLU A 163 -13.82 -12.01 4.05
C GLU A 163 -13.93 -12.44 5.52
N SER A 164 -13.87 -13.76 5.79
CA SER A 164 -13.92 -14.28 7.17
C SER A 164 -13.19 -15.61 7.32
N ILE A 165 -12.76 -15.89 8.57
CA ILE A 165 -12.13 -17.13 9.00
C ILE A 165 -12.94 -17.67 10.17
N ASN A 166 -13.48 -18.90 10.07
CA ASN A 166 -14.34 -19.52 11.09
C ASN A 166 -15.52 -18.61 11.54
N GLY A 167 -16.11 -17.86 10.57
CA GLY A 167 -17.18 -16.93 10.86
C GLY A 167 -16.76 -15.57 11.41
N GLU A 168 -15.52 -15.40 11.81
CA GLU A 168 -14.98 -14.12 12.26
C GLU A 168 -14.67 -13.24 11.05
N ASN A 169 -15.29 -12.06 10.97
CA ASN A 169 -15.06 -11.10 9.90
C ASN A 169 -13.70 -10.44 10.06
N ILE A 170 -12.84 -10.54 9.04
CA ILE A 170 -11.50 -9.99 9.04
C ILE A 170 -11.34 -8.77 8.11
N VAL A 171 -12.43 -8.26 7.56
CA VAL A 171 -12.41 -7.03 6.75
C VAL A 171 -11.92 -5.86 7.60
N GLY A 172 -10.94 -5.14 7.09
CA GLY A 172 -10.26 -4.05 7.82
C GLY A 172 -8.97 -4.46 8.53
N TRP A 173 -8.70 -5.77 8.64
CA TRP A 173 -7.46 -6.25 9.23
C TRP A 173 -6.31 -6.09 8.24
N ARG A 174 -5.11 -5.89 8.79
CA ARG A 174 -3.88 -5.94 8.00
C ARG A 174 -3.55 -7.40 7.67
N HIS A 175 -2.88 -7.61 6.54
CA HIS A 175 -2.53 -8.96 6.08
C HIS A 175 -1.71 -9.78 7.11
N PHE A 176 -0.86 -9.13 7.90
CA PHE A 176 -0.08 -9.81 8.94
C PHE A 176 -0.96 -10.34 10.10
N ASP A 177 -2.01 -9.60 10.51
CA ASP A 177 -2.97 -10.08 11.52
C ASP A 177 -3.74 -11.29 10.98
N VAL A 178 -4.12 -11.25 9.70
CA VAL A 178 -4.78 -12.36 9.01
C VAL A 178 -3.84 -13.58 8.92
N ALA A 179 -2.56 -13.36 8.57
CA ALA A 179 -1.55 -14.44 8.52
C ALA A 179 -1.35 -15.07 9.91
N LYS A 180 -1.26 -14.24 10.95
CA LYS A 180 -1.18 -14.71 12.35
C LYS A 180 -2.38 -15.56 12.72
N LYS A 181 -3.60 -15.08 12.41
CA LYS A 181 -4.85 -15.83 12.66
C LYS A 181 -4.84 -17.20 11.97
N LEU A 182 -4.40 -17.27 10.72
CA LEU A 182 -4.29 -18.52 9.97
C LEU A 182 -3.24 -19.48 10.56
N LYS A 183 -2.13 -18.96 11.07
CA LYS A 183 -1.11 -19.77 11.77
C LYS A 183 -1.65 -20.36 13.08
N GLU A 184 -2.41 -19.59 13.84
CA GLU A 184 -3.00 -19.98 15.14
C GLU A 184 -4.11 -21.04 15.02
N LEU A 185 -4.63 -21.32 13.82
CA LEU A 185 -5.59 -22.39 13.59
C LEU A 185 -4.97 -23.73 13.99
N LYS A 186 -5.74 -24.53 14.70
CA LYS A 186 -5.27 -25.83 15.20
C LYS A 186 -5.05 -26.82 14.06
N LYS A 187 -3.97 -27.58 14.17
CA LYS A 187 -3.68 -28.69 13.28
C LYS A 187 -4.70 -29.80 13.47
N GLU A 188 -4.99 -30.56 12.41
CA GLU A 188 -5.95 -31.67 12.39
C GLU A 188 -7.40 -31.27 12.70
N GLU A 189 -7.73 -29.97 12.48
CA GLU A 189 -9.09 -29.46 12.58
C GLU A 189 -9.57 -28.87 11.23
N LEU A 190 -10.89 -28.91 11.03
CA LEU A 190 -11.55 -28.20 9.95
C LEU A 190 -11.71 -26.72 10.30
N PHE A 191 -11.43 -25.85 9.33
CA PHE A 191 -11.76 -24.45 9.44
C PHE A 191 -12.46 -23.97 8.16
N THR A 192 -13.25 -22.91 8.27
CA THR A 192 -14.04 -22.36 7.18
C THR A 192 -13.47 -21.03 6.71
N LEU A 193 -13.24 -20.88 5.42
CA LEU A 193 -12.93 -19.61 4.77
C LEU A 193 -14.11 -19.09 3.98
N LYS A 194 -14.50 -17.84 4.19
CA LYS A 194 -15.36 -17.11 3.25
C LYS A 194 -14.49 -16.23 2.39
N LEU A 195 -14.59 -16.45 1.08
CA LEU A 195 -13.76 -15.81 0.08
C LEU A 195 -14.64 -15.04 -0.91
N ILE A 196 -14.08 -13.98 -1.48
CA ILE A 196 -14.71 -13.25 -2.60
C ILE A 196 -13.75 -13.32 -3.78
N GLU A 197 -14.17 -14.01 -4.83
CA GLU A 197 -13.46 -14.04 -6.10
C GLU A 197 -13.74 -12.73 -6.87
N PRO A 198 -12.73 -12.07 -7.47
CA PRO A 198 -12.97 -10.92 -8.32
C PRO A 198 -13.78 -11.30 -9.55
N LYS A 199 -14.54 -10.35 -10.09
CA LYS A 199 -15.21 -10.54 -11.39
C LYS A 199 -14.16 -10.84 -12.46
N LYS A 200 -14.36 -11.94 -13.17
CA LYS A 200 -13.46 -12.34 -14.28
C LYS A 200 -13.63 -11.41 -15.46
N ALA A 201 -12.53 -11.03 -16.07
CA ALA A 201 -12.55 -10.40 -17.38
C ALA A 201 -13.20 -11.37 -18.38
N PHE A 202 -14.01 -10.84 -19.29
CA PHE A 202 -14.41 -11.64 -20.46
C PHE A 202 -13.14 -11.91 -21.26
N GLU A 203 -12.84 -13.18 -21.52
CA GLU A 203 -11.79 -13.59 -22.44
C GLU A 203 -12.20 -13.21 -23.87
N ILE A 204 -12.09 -11.94 -24.19
CA ILE A 204 -12.06 -11.50 -25.58
C ILE A 204 -10.59 -11.50 -25.97
N GLU A 205 -10.17 -12.49 -26.76
CA GLU A 205 -8.87 -12.41 -27.40
C GLU A 205 -8.79 -11.09 -28.17
N PRO A 206 -7.75 -10.25 -27.90
CA PRO A 206 -7.64 -8.98 -28.60
C PRO A 206 -7.44 -9.25 -30.09
N ARG A 207 -8.43 -8.97 -30.90
CA ARG A 207 -8.26 -8.88 -32.34
C ARG A 207 -7.26 -7.77 -32.64
N SER A 208 -6.06 -8.21 -33.04
CA SER A 208 -5.04 -7.49 -33.82
C SER A 208 -4.95 -5.96 -33.66
N LYS A 209 -3.78 -5.54 -33.17
CA LYS A 209 -3.08 -4.28 -33.51
C LYS A 209 -3.96 -3.10 -33.96
N ALA A 210 -4.57 -2.40 -33.01
CA ALA A 210 -4.95 -1.03 -33.22
C ALA A 210 -3.69 -0.14 -33.15
N GLY A 211 -3.58 0.77 -34.09
CA GLY A 211 -2.40 1.58 -34.33
C GLY A 211 -1.91 2.33 -33.09
N LYS A 212 -0.61 2.54 -33.07
CA LYS A 212 0.08 3.43 -32.13
C LYS A 212 -0.60 4.79 -32.13
N SER A 213 -1.42 5.07 -31.11
CA SER A 213 -1.74 6.45 -30.79
C SER A 213 -0.47 7.03 -30.15
N SER A 214 0.01 8.12 -30.70
CA SER A 214 1.10 8.90 -30.13
C SER A 214 0.61 9.53 -28.84
N THR A 215 0.75 8.82 -27.73
CA THR A 215 0.63 9.41 -26.40
C THR A 215 1.89 10.23 -26.16
N GLU A 216 1.73 11.54 -25.96
CA GLU A 216 2.81 12.38 -25.48
C GLU A 216 3.37 11.74 -24.20
N LYS A 217 4.65 11.38 -24.25
CA LYS A 217 5.34 10.83 -23.09
C LYS A 217 5.43 11.91 -22.01
N ILE A 218 4.70 11.72 -20.93
CA ILE A 218 4.58 12.69 -19.84
C ILE A 218 5.78 12.61 -18.87
N GLY A 219 6.65 11.62 -19.00
CA GLY A 219 7.82 11.42 -18.16
C GLY A 219 9.02 10.84 -18.91
N THR A 220 10.16 10.78 -18.23
CA THR A 220 11.40 10.18 -18.76
C THR A 220 11.39 8.64 -18.69
N GLY A 221 10.31 8.02 -18.21
CA GLY A 221 10.21 6.58 -17.89
C GLY A 221 10.96 6.19 -16.61
N ARG A 222 11.54 7.16 -15.90
CA ARG A 222 12.30 6.97 -14.65
C ARG A 222 11.60 7.57 -13.42
N GLU A 223 10.41 8.10 -13.59
CA GLU A 223 9.66 8.76 -12.51
C GLU A 223 8.42 7.93 -12.16
N THR A 224 8.15 7.82 -10.86
CA THR A 224 6.97 7.18 -10.30
C THR A 224 6.27 8.12 -9.33
N LEU A 225 4.95 7.99 -9.23
CA LEU A 225 4.16 8.64 -8.19
C LEU A 225 4.11 7.72 -6.96
N ARG A 226 4.67 8.17 -5.84
CA ARG A 226 4.58 7.46 -4.57
C ARG A 226 3.40 7.95 -3.76
N LEU A 227 2.51 7.02 -3.44
CA LEU A 227 1.35 7.25 -2.58
C LEU A 227 1.75 7.04 -1.11
N ARG A 228 1.27 7.91 -0.23
CA ARG A 228 1.59 7.86 1.20
C ARG A 228 0.34 7.57 2.02
N SER A 229 0.51 6.87 3.14
CA SER A 229 -0.59 6.64 4.10
C SER A 229 -0.99 7.94 4.82
N LYS A 230 -0.03 8.89 4.96
CA LYS A 230 -0.21 10.22 5.54
C LYS A 230 0.61 11.23 4.74
N GLY A 231 -0.02 12.35 4.36
CA GLY A 231 0.64 13.44 3.61
C GLY A 231 0.41 13.39 2.09
N PRO A 232 0.96 14.36 1.33
CA PRO A 232 0.81 14.43 -0.12
C PRO A 232 1.61 13.35 -0.83
N ALA A 233 1.13 12.92 -2.00
CA ALA A 233 1.88 12.05 -2.90
C ALA A 233 3.12 12.78 -3.46
N THR A 234 4.21 12.06 -3.67
CA THR A 234 5.48 12.61 -4.18
C THR A 234 5.87 11.91 -5.47
N VAL A 235 6.42 12.68 -6.42
CA VAL A 235 7.05 12.11 -7.61
C VAL A 235 8.50 11.78 -7.25
N GLU A 236 8.90 10.53 -7.40
CA GLU A 236 10.24 10.03 -7.08
C GLU A 236 10.84 9.34 -8.30
N GLU A 237 12.16 9.37 -8.42
CA GLU A 237 12.84 8.56 -9.43
C GLU A 237 12.74 7.07 -9.06
N VAL A 238 12.75 6.22 -10.10
CA VAL A 238 12.79 4.76 -9.90
C VAL A 238 14.05 4.42 -9.11
N PRO A 239 13.94 3.62 -8.02
CA PRO A 239 15.09 3.22 -7.22
C PRO A 239 16.17 2.55 -8.07
N SER A 240 17.44 2.66 -7.65
CA SER A 240 18.55 1.96 -8.31
C SER A 240 18.32 0.45 -8.32
N GLU A 241 18.90 -0.26 -9.30
CA GLU A 241 18.76 -1.72 -9.39
C GLU A 241 19.20 -2.44 -8.11
N ALA A 242 20.28 -1.98 -7.46
CA ALA A 242 20.75 -2.53 -6.20
C ALA A 242 19.72 -2.38 -5.07
N LYS A 243 19.09 -1.21 -4.97
CA LYS A 243 18.02 -0.95 -4.00
C LYS A 243 16.80 -1.82 -4.29
N THR A 244 16.39 -1.94 -5.55
CA THR A 244 15.24 -2.78 -5.94
C THR A 244 15.47 -4.24 -5.59
N LYS A 245 16.64 -4.79 -5.93
CA LYS A 245 17.02 -6.17 -5.57
C LYS A 245 17.06 -6.42 -4.07
N ALA A 246 17.54 -5.44 -3.29
CA ALA A 246 17.56 -5.56 -1.84
C ALA A 246 16.14 -5.59 -1.26
N ILE A 247 15.25 -4.74 -1.73
CA ILE A 247 13.84 -4.72 -1.31
C ILE A 247 13.14 -6.05 -1.68
N GLU A 248 13.38 -6.58 -2.87
CA GLU A 248 12.84 -7.89 -3.27
C GLU A 248 13.34 -9.03 -2.37
N LYS A 249 14.64 -9.04 -2.02
CA LYS A 249 15.18 -10.02 -1.07
C LYS A 249 14.59 -9.89 0.33
N ILE A 250 14.36 -8.67 0.82
CA ILE A 250 13.69 -8.45 2.11
C ILE A 250 12.24 -8.95 2.05
N ASP A 251 11.54 -8.72 0.93
CA ASP A 251 10.19 -9.23 0.71
C ASP A 251 10.15 -10.79 0.67
N ASP A 252 11.20 -11.42 0.10
CA ASP A 252 11.38 -12.88 0.16
C ASP A 252 11.61 -13.39 1.60
N LEU A 253 12.37 -12.65 2.42
CA LEU A 253 12.54 -12.98 3.84
C LEU A 253 11.24 -12.83 4.62
N LEU A 254 10.43 -11.79 4.35
CA LEU A 254 9.09 -11.66 4.93
C LEU A 254 8.20 -12.86 4.60
N GLU A 255 8.27 -13.37 3.36
CA GLU A 255 7.54 -14.58 3.00
C GLU A 255 8.06 -15.81 3.77
N LEU A 256 9.38 -15.97 3.85
CA LEU A 256 10.01 -17.12 4.50
C LEU A 256 9.67 -17.19 6.01
N TYR A 257 9.81 -16.08 6.72
CA TYR A 257 9.66 -16.04 8.18
C TYR A 257 8.21 -15.84 8.64
N MET A 258 7.44 -15.04 7.89
CA MET A 258 6.12 -14.57 8.30
C MET A 258 4.97 -15.01 7.39
N GLY A 259 5.26 -15.55 6.20
CA GLY A 259 4.24 -15.97 5.23
C GLY A 259 3.48 -14.80 4.61
N ILE A 260 4.09 -13.62 4.57
CA ILE A 260 3.53 -12.40 3.98
C ILE A 260 4.46 -11.86 2.89
N ARG A 261 3.89 -11.15 1.93
CA ARG A 261 4.62 -10.35 0.95
C ARG A 261 4.11 -8.92 0.99
N ASP A 262 5.01 -7.98 1.30
CA ASP A 262 4.70 -6.57 1.41
C ASP A 262 5.92 -5.73 1.02
N ILE A 263 5.94 -5.28 -0.22
CA ILE A 263 7.02 -4.46 -0.78
C ILE A 263 7.16 -3.12 -0.03
N ASP A 264 6.07 -2.58 0.49
CA ASP A 264 6.11 -1.31 1.24
C ASP A 264 6.74 -1.51 2.61
N LEU A 265 6.40 -2.62 3.29
CA LEU A 265 7.05 -3.02 4.52
C LEU A 265 8.54 -3.29 4.29
N ALA A 266 8.89 -4.04 3.23
CA ALA A 266 10.28 -4.29 2.84
C ALA A 266 11.04 -2.99 2.51
N THR A 267 10.40 -2.04 1.83
CA THR A 267 10.98 -0.72 1.54
C THR A 267 11.20 0.06 2.83
N THR A 268 10.24 0.05 3.75
CA THR A 268 10.36 0.73 5.04
C THR A 268 11.51 0.17 5.87
N MET A 269 11.68 -1.17 5.89
CA MET A 269 12.81 -1.83 6.55
C MET A 269 14.15 -1.44 5.92
N PHE A 270 14.23 -1.42 4.60
CA PHE A 270 15.43 -0.97 3.90
C PHE A 270 15.80 0.47 4.25
N GLU A 271 14.82 1.39 4.22
CA GLU A 271 15.02 2.79 4.55
C GLU A 271 15.44 2.99 6.03
N ALA A 272 14.86 2.22 6.96
CA ALA A 272 15.23 2.25 8.37
C ALA A 272 16.69 1.82 8.61
N GLY A 273 17.20 0.88 7.79
CA GLY A 273 18.54 0.30 7.97
C GLY A 273 19.65 0.92 7.10
N LYS A 274 19.30 1.64 6.03
CA LYS A 274 20.30 2.14 5.07
C LYS A 274 21.39 3.03 5.69
N ASP A 275 21.06 3.82 6.72
CA ASP A 275 21.95 4.77 7.36
C ASP A 275 22.49 4.27 8.72
N LYS A 276 22.15 3.04 9.13
CA LYS A 276 22.62 2.46 10.40
C LYS A 276 23.99 1.81 10.24
N GLY A 277 24.76 1.83 11.32
CA GLY A 277 26.12 1.32 11.35
C GLY A 277 26.25 -0.13 11.80
N ASN A 278 25.26 -0.64 12.54
CA ASN A 278 25.28 -1.99 13.13
C ASN A 278 23.85 -2.57 13.24
N PRO A 279 23.72 -3.90 13.44
CA PRO A 279 22.42 -4.56 13.53
C PRO A 279 21.60 -4.13 14.75
N ASP A 280 22.23 -3.75 15.86
CA ASP A 280 21.51 -3.32 17.07
C ASP A 280 20.82 -1.97 16.84
N GLU A 281 21.50 -1.01 16.21
CA GLU A 281 20.89 0.27 15.81
C GLU A 281 19.75 0.06 14.78
N PHE A 282 19.89 -0.95 13.92
CA PHE A 282 18.84 -1.30 12.97
C PHE A 282 17.63 -1.91 13.68
N ALA A 283 17.82 -2.82 14.64
CA ALA A 283 16.74 -3.39 15.43
C ALA A 283 15.94 -2.30 16.17
N VAL A 284 16.64 -1.36 16.83
CA VAL A 284 16.00 -0.21 17.49
C VAL A 284 15.21 0.64 16.49
N ALA A 285 15.79 0.92 15.31
CA ALA A 285 15.09 1.70 14.28
C ALA A 285 13.85 0.98 13.71
N LEU A 286 13.86 -0.34 13.63
CA LEU A 286 12.69 -1.14 13.26
C LEU A 286 11.61 -1.04 14.33
N ASP A 287 11.94 -1.16 15.60
CA ASP A 287 11.00 -1.04 16.71
C ASP A 287 10.38 0.37 16.76
N GLU A 288 11.17 1.42 16.55
CA GLU A 288 10.68 2.80 16.49
C GLU A 288 9.74 3.04 15.29
N THR A 289 10.02 2.42 14.14
CA THR A 289 9.30 2.66 12.89
C THR A 289 8.07 1.77 12.75
N LEU A 290 8.17 0.52 13.20
CA LEU A 290 7.20 -0.54 12.99
C LEU A 290 6.59 -1.09 14.29
N GLY A 291 7.03 -0.62 15.44
CA GLY A 291 6.60 -0.70 16.84
C GLY A 291 5.86 -1.95 17.32
N ASP A 292 4.89 -2.43 16.58
CA ASP A 292 4.04 -3.55 16.99
C ASP A 292 4.45 -4.90 16.37
N PHE A 293 5.50 -4.90 15.55
CA PHE A 293 6.02 -6.13 14.93
C PHE A 293 7.12 -6.71 15.83
N ALA A 294 6.82 -7.79 16.52
CA ALA A 294 7.85 -8.60 17.16
C ALA A 294 8.54 -9.47 16.09
N PHE A 295 9.54 -8.92 15.43
CA PHE A 295 10.33 -9.68 14.46
C PHE A 295 11.28 -10.64 15.19
N PRO A 296 11.46 -11.89 14.70
CA PRO A 296 12.50 -12.78 15.22
C PRO A 296 13.89 -12.18 15.00
N ASP A 297 14.80 -12.34 15.97
CA ASP A 297 16.17 -11.83 15.88
C ASP A 297 16.90 -12.32 14.62
N GLU A 298 16.70 -13.57 14.25
CA GLU A 298 17.26 -14.19 13.03
C GLU A 298 16.79 -13.47 11.77
N PHE A 299 15.50 -13.10 11.71
CA PHE A 299 14.96 -12.32 10.59
C PHE A 299 15.60 -10.93 10.50
N VAL A 300 15.72 -10.22 11.63
CA VAL A 300 16.34 -8.89 11.69
C VAL A 300 17.79 -8.95 11.21
N PHE A 301 18.53 -10.02 11.59
CA PHE A 301 19.90 -10.23 11.18
C PHE A 301 20.03 -10.51 9.67
N ASP A 302 19.16 -11.32 9.11
CA ASP A 302 19.12 -11.63 7.67
C ASP A 302 18.79 -10.38 6.85
N VAL A 303 17.81 -9.58 7.28
CA VAL A 303 17.49 -8.30 6.63
C VAL A 303 18.67 -7.33 6.68
N TRP A 304 19.34 -7.24 7.83
CA TRP A 304 20.57 -6.44 7.95
C TRP A 304 21.67 -6.89 6.98
N GLY A 305 21.84 -8.19 6.78
CA GLY A 305 22.78 -8.76 5.81
C GLY A 305 22.46 -8.29 4.39
N VAL A 306 21.18 -8.35 3.98
CA VAL A 306 20.72 -7.88 2.66
C VAL A 306 21.00 -6.39 2.45
N ILE A 307 20.73 -5.56 3.47
CA ILE A 307 20.99 -4.11 3.41
C ILE A 307 22.51 -3.85 3.29
N GLY A 308 23.32 -4.61 4.04
CA GLY A 308 24.78 -4.52 3.99
C GLY A 308 25.36 -4.86 2.62
N ASP A 309 24.81 -5.86 1.95
CA ASP A 309 25.21 -6.25 0.58
C ASP A 309 24.85 -5.16 -0.42
N ALA A 310 23.65 -4.59 -0.33
CA ALA A 310 23.22 -3.49 -1.20
C ALA A 310 24.06 -2.21 -1.05
N LYS A 311 24.65 -1.97 0.14
CA LYS A 311 25.57 -0.85 0.37
C LYS A 311 26.96 -1.07 -0.26
N ARG A 312 27.33 -2.32 -0.54
CA ARG A 312 28.63 -2.68 -1.12
C ARG A 312 28.59 -2.80 -2.65
N GLU A 313 27.41 -2.97 -3.23
CA GLU A 313 27.25 -2.94 -4.69
C GLU A 313 27.25 -1.45 -5.15
N PRO A 314 28.17 -1.04 -6.05
CA PRO A 314 28.30 0.33 -6.52
C PRO A 314 27.18 0.78 -7.46
#